data_11fa9bb4082225d8c54ab43f1801b92e
#
_entry.id   11fa9bb4082225d8c54ab43f1801b92e
#
_cell.length_a   1.000
_cell.length_b   1.000
_cell.length_c   1.000
_cell.angle_alpha   90.00
_cell.angle_beta   90.00
_cell.angle_gamma   90.00
#
_symmetry.space_group_name_H-M   'P 1'
#
loop_
_entity.id
_entity.type
_entity.pdbx_description
1 polymer ?
#
loop_
_entity_poly.entity_id
_entity_poly.type
_entity_poly.pdbx_seq_one_letter_code
_entity_poly.pdbx_strand_id
1 'polypeptide(L)'
;MQFLFVTAASVALAFSPVSQAADDGAKVVYHVDFKDPTRYSATLTSINNIINYYESELMEPEIHLVFVGYGLRFTTDDDLKGTPYEAGKPLKERRAELKGRLQSLMDVRNVKVHLCDKTRGEVGLDPSKVYSGIELTPSGVAKIAILQSEGFAYLKIQ
;
A
#
# COMPACT_ATOMS: atom_id res chain seq x y z
N MET A 1 -77.43 -4.84 26.39
CA MET A 1 -76.33 -5.76 26.02
C MET A 1 -75.36 -4.95 25.19
N GLN A 2 -74.36 -4.37 25.84
CA GLN A 2 -73.45 -3.37 25.26
C GLN A 2 -72.10 -4.01 25.06
N PHE A 3 -71.66 -4.15 23.80
CA PHE A 3 -70.33 -4.74 23.46
C PHE A 3 -69.29 -3.60 23.40
N LEU A 4 -68.33 -3.64 24.31
CA LEU A 4 -67.13 -2.79 24.26
C LEU A 4 -66.13 -3.43 23.26
N PHE A 5 -65.83 -2.68 22.21
CA PHE A 5 -64.66 -3.02 21.34
C PHE A 5 -63.40 -2.38 21.92
N VAL A 6 -62.47 -3.21 22.39
CA VAL A 6 -61.14 -2.78 22.78
C VAL A 6 -60.26 -2.86 21.54
N THR A 7 -59.86 -1.71 21.00
CA THR A 7 -58.86 -1.64 19.93
C THR A 7 -57.46 -1.66 20.53
N ALA A 8 -56.73 -2.74 20.30
CA ALA A 8 -55.32 -2.85 20.66
C ALA A 8 -54.45 -2.10 19.60
N ALA A 9 -53.83 -1.01 20.00
CA ALA A 9 -52.87 -0.30 19.18
C ALA A 9 -51.49 -1.00 19.27
N SER A 10 -51.08 -1.66 18.20
CA SER A 10 -49.74 -2.27 18.10
C SER A 10 -48.72 -1.17 17.76
N VAL A 11 -47.85 -0.84 18.69
CA VAL A 11 -46.68 0.02 18.45
C VAL A 11 -45.57 -0.83 17.80
N ALA A 12 -45.34 -0.64 16.49
CA ALA A 12 -44.22 -1.20 15.78
C ALA A 12 -42.95 -0.40 16.10
N LEU A 13 -42.06 -0.95 16.93
CA LEU A 13 -40.72 -0.43 17.13
C LEU A 13 -39.91 -0.68 15.85
N ALA A 14 -39.69 0.39 15.06
CA ALA A 14 -38.78 0.37 13.95
C ALA A 14 -37.32 0.29 14.48
N PHE A 15 -36.76 -0.90 14.47
CA PHE A 15 -35.31 -1.05 14.63
C PHE A 15 -34.63 -0.54 13.36
N SER A 16 -34.08 0.67 13.40
CA SER A 16 -33.13 1.12 12.41
C SER A 16 -31.87 0.26 12.56
N PRO A 17 -31.36 -0.41 11.50
CA PRO A 17 -30.06 -1.05 11.58
C PRO A 17 -29.05 0.05 11.85
N VAL A 18 -28.38 0.00 13.01
CA VAL A 18 -27.13 0.72 13.24
C VAL A 18 -26.18 0.16 12.21
N SER A 19 -25.89 0.93 11.16
CA SER A 19 -24.78 0.64 10.26
C SER A 19 -23.55 0.63 11.15
N GLN A 20 -23.11 -0.57 11.53
CA GLN A 20 -21.81 -0.78 12.11
C GLN A 20 -20.85 -0.33 10.99
N ALA A 21 -20.29 0.88 11.13
CA ALA A 21 -19.10 1.23 10.38
C ALA A 21 -18.14 0.09 10.67
N ALA A 22 -17.84 -0.73 9.66
CA ALA A 22 -16.78 -1.71 9.77
C ALA A 22 -15.59 -0.93 10.27
N ASP A 23 -14.97 -1.44 11.32
CA ASP A 23 -13.63 -1.01 11.75
C ASP A 23 -12.69 -1.45 10.61
N ASP A 24 -12.81 -0.74 9.49
CA ASP A 24 -11.91 -0.86 8.34
C ASP A 24 -10.62 -0.23 8.82
N GLY A 25 -9.80 -1.08 9.45
CA GLY A 25 -8.48 -0.72 9.93
C GLY A 25 -7.76 0.16 8.91
N ALA A 26 -6.85 0.98 9.37
CA ALA A 26 -6.13 1.95 8.55
C ALA A 26 -5.44 1.28 7.36
N LYS A 27 -6.10 1.24 6.21
CA LYS A 27 -5.65 0.58 4.98
C LYS A 27 -5.10 1.62 4.01
N VAL A 28 -3.83 1.51 3.65
CA VAL A 28 -3.17 2.48 2.77
C VAL A 28 -2.31 1.79 1.72
N VAL A 29 -2.44 2.24 0.46
CA VAL A 29 -1.54 1.85 -0.62
C VAL A 29 -0.73 3.05 -1.11
N TYR A 30 0.60 2.91 -1.04
CA TYR A 30 1.55 3.87 -1.62
C TYR A 30 1.97 3.43 -3.02
N HIS A 31 2.04 4.39 -3.94
CA HIS A 31 2.47 4.16 -5.32
C HIS A 31 3.83 4.82 -5.60
N VAL A 32 4.80 4.01 -6.06
CA VAL A 32 6.13 4.47 -6.45
C VAL A 32 6.35 4.19 -7.93
N ASP A 33 6.25 5.25 -8.77
CA ASP A 33 6.46 5.20 -10.22
C ASP A 33 7.48 6.23 -10.74
N PHE A 34 8.22 6.85 -9.84
CA PHE A 34 9.15 7.94 -10.09
C PHE A 34 10.61 7.50 -9.91
N LYS A 35 11.56 8.34 -10.38
CA LYS A 35 12.99 8.01 -10.39
C LYS A 35 13.82 8.71 -9.30
N ASP A 36 13.27 9.69 -8.59
CA ASP A 36 14.00 10.53 -7.65
C ASP A 36 14.21 9.80 -6.29
N PRO A 37 15.47 9.56 -5.87
CA PRO A 37 15.76 8.90 -4.60
C PRO A 37 15.43 9.76 -3.37
N THR A 38 15.40 11.10 -3.50
CA THR A 38 14.98 11.99 -2.41
C THR A 38 13.49 11.85 -2.14
N ARG A 39 12.70 11.85 -3.20
CA ARG A 39 11.26 11.57 -3.14
C ARG A 39 10.97 10.18 -2.60
N TYR A 40 11.76 9.18 -3.00
CA TYR A 40 11.64 7.83 -2.45
C TYR A 40 11.96 7.78 -0.96
N SER A 41 13.01 8.46 -0.52
CA SER A 41 13.33 8.61 0.90
C SER A 41 12.18 9.27 1.69
N ALA A 42 11.55 10.31 1.14
CA ALA A 42 10.37 10.95 1.73
C ALA A 42 9.17 9.99 1.80
N THR A 43 8.98 9.14 0.78
CA THR A 43 7.94 8.10 0.79
C THR A 43 8.14 7.11 1.94
N LEU A 44 9.37 6.58 2.12
CA LEU A 44 9.68 5.66 3.22
C LEU A 44 9.47 6.33 4.60
N THR A 45 9.81 7.62 4.72
CA THR A 45 9.53 8.40 5.95
C THR A 45 8.04 8.55 6.18
N SER A 46 7.26 8.89 5.13
CA SER A 46 5.81 9.03 5.23
C SER A 46 5.12 7.73 5.66
N ILE A 47 5.57 6.59 5.12
CA ILE A 47 5.06 5.27 5.53
C ILE A 47 5.29 5.03 7.03
N ASN A 48 6.51 5.28 7.51
CA ASN A 48 6.80 5.09 8.93
C ASN A 48 5.99 6.04 9.82
N ASN A 49 5.79 7.28 9.39
CA ASN A 49 5.02 8.28 10.14
C ASN A 49 3.54 7.91 10.23
N ILE A 50 2.93 7.45 9.12
CA ILE A 50 1.52 7.07 9.13
C ILE A 50 1.28 5.83 10.00
N ILE A 51 2.21 4.86 9.99
CA ILE A 51 2.15 3.70 10.88
C ILE A 51 2.18 4.15 12.34
N ASN A 52 3.17 4.99 12.71
CA ASN A 52 3.28 5.50 14.08
C ASN A 52 2.01 6.25 14.53
N TYR A 53 1.40 7.04 13.62
CA TYR A 53 0.17 7.75 13.91
C TYR A 53 -0.98 6.78 14.22
N TYR A 54 -1.22 5.79 13.37
CA TYR A 54 -2.31 4.83 13.58
C TYR A 54 -2.08 3.96 14.82
N GLU A 55 -0.85 3.53 15.07
CA GLU A 55 -0.51 2.80 16.30
C GLU A 55 -0.76 3.65 17.55
N SER A 56 -0.51 4.98 17.51
CA SER A 56 -0.82 5.88 18.63
C SER A 56 -2.32 6.02 18.90
N GLU A 57 -3.15 5.81 17.85
CA GLU A 57 -4.61 5.76 17.95
C GLU A 57 -5.15 4.34 18.25
N LEU A 58 -4.26 3.40 18.62
CA LEU A 58 -4.58 1.98 18.87
C LEU A 58 -5.21 1.26 17.67
N MET A 59 -4.89 1.70 16.46
CA MET A 59 -5.31 1.09 15.20
C MET A 59 -4.17 0.28 14.61
N GLU A 60 -4.45 -0.92 14.10
CA GLU A 60 -3.46 -1.74 13.38
C GLU A 60 -3.50 -1.40 11.87
N PRO A 61 -2.47 -0.72 11.34
CA PRO A 61 -2.48 -0.32 9.93
C PRO A 61 -2.09 -1.46 9.01
N GLU A 62 -2.78 -1.59 7.88
CA GLU A 62 -2.36 -2.42 6.75
C GLU A 62 -1.81 -1.53 5.64
N ILE A 63 -0.51 -1.62 5.39
CA ILE A 63 0.19 -0.76 4.43
C ILE A 63 0.74 -1.60 3.27
N HIS A 64 0.38 -1.19 2.05
CA HIS A 64 0.95 -1.72 0.83
C HIS A 64 1.80 -0.66 0.12
N LEU A 65 2.92 -1.09 -0.47
CA LEU A 65 3.79 -0.28 -1.32
C LEU A 65 3.92 -0.95 -2.68
N VAL A 66 3.50 -0.26 -3.74
CA VAL A 66 3.48 -0.81 -5.10
C VAL A 66 4.44 -0.04 -6.01
N PHE A 67 5.43 -0.75 -6.55
CA PHE A 67 6.42 -0.24 -7.48
C PHE A 67 6.00 -0.51 -8.92
N VAL A 68 6.01 0.54 -9.76
CA VAL A 68 5.68 0.50 -11.19
C VAL A 68 6.67 1.35 -11.97
N GLY A 69 7.01 0.99 -13.19
CA GLY A 69 7.85 1.80 -14.07
C GLY A 69 9.17 2.19 -13.41
N TYR A 70 9.45 3.48 -13.27
CA TYR A 70 10.67 3.97 -12.65
C TYR A 70 10.91 3.47 -11.22
N GLY A 71 9.88 3.04 -10.50
CA GLY A 71 9.99 2.46 -9.17
C GLY A 71 10.83 1.17 -9.12
N LEU A 72 10.91 0.43 -10.23
CA LEU A 72 11.72 -0.79 -10.35
C LEU A 72 13.14 -0.61 -9.82
N ARG A 73 13.78 0.54 -10.09
CA ARG A 73 15.16 0.81 -9.68
C ARG A 73 15.42 0.79 -8.17
N PHE A 74 14.38 0.91 -7.36
CA PHE A 74 14.46 0.86 -5.90
C PHE A 74 14.28 -0.55 -5.33
N THR A 75 14.04 -1.54 -6.18
CA THR A 75 13.74 -2.92 -5.77
C THR A 75 14.87 -3.91 -6.08
N THR A 76 16.03 -3.44 -6.55
CA THR A 76 17.15 -4.28 -6.98
C THR A 76 18.48 -3.57 -6.75
N ASP A 77 19.55 -4.36 -6.60
CA ASP A 77 20.92 -3.85 -6.63
C ASP A 77 21.48 -3.73 -8.07
N ASP A 78 20.76 -4.24 -9.07
CA ASP A 78 21.14 -4.10 -10.47
C ASP A 78 21.03 -2.63 -10.91
N ASP A 79 22.04 -2.15 -11.63
CA ASP A 79 22.07 -0.79 -12.16
C ASP A 79 21.10 -0.56 -13.32
N LEU A 80 20.50 -1.62 -13.88
CA LEU A 80 19.59 -1.59 -15.03
C LEU A 80 20.16 -0.82 -16.23
N LYS A 81 21.48 -0.98 -16.48
CA LYS A 81 22.22 -0.24 -17.53
C LYS A 81 21.59 -0.43 -18.90
N GLY A 82 21.49 0.66 -19.65
CA GLY A 82 20.94 0.65 -21.00
C GLY A 82 19.42 0.52 -21.07
N THR A 83 18.71 0.55 -19.92
CA THR A 83 17.26 0.55 -19.87
C THR A 83 16.72 1.93 -19.49
N PRO A 84 15.43 2.22 -19.73
CA PRO A 84 14.81 3.47 -19.25
C PRO A 84 14.88 3.67 -17.73
N TYR A 85 15.11 2.58 -16.98
CA TYR A 85 15.11 2.56 -15.52
C TYR A 85 16.52 2.59 -14.92
N GLU A 86 17.56 2.87 -15.72
CA GLU A 86 18.94 2.90 -15.26
C GLU A 86 19.13 3.77 -14.01
N ALA A 87 19.89 3.23 -13.05
CA ALA A 87 20.18 3.91 -11.79
C ALA A 87 21.22 5.02 -12.00
N GLY A 88 20.81 6.27 -11.79
CA GLY A 88 21.71 7.40 -11.78
C GLY A 88 22.58 7.47 -10.52
N LYS A 89 23.64 8.32 -10.57
CA LYS A 89 24.59 8.53 -9.46
C LYS A 89 23.89 8.80 -8.11
N PRO A 90 22.87 9.68 -8.01
CA PRO A 90 22.22 9.96 -6.72
C PRO A 90 21.56 8.72 -6.08
N LEU A 91 21.03 7.79 -6.89
CA LEU A 91 20.49 6.54 -6.35
C LEU A 91 21.61 5.60 -5.93
N LYS A 92 22.66 5.45 -6.73
CA LYS A 92 23.80 4.56 -6.41
C LYS A 92 24.45 4.89 -5.07
N GLU A 93 24.63 6.18 -4.78
CA GLU A 93 25.20 6.68 -3.53
C GLU A 93 24.33 6.40 -2.30
N ARG A 94 23.02 6.29 -2.47
CA ARG A 94 22.06 6.08 -1.39
C ARG A 94 21.44 4.69 -1.37
N ARG A 95 21.78 3.82 -2.31
CA ARG A 95 21.10 2.54 -2.49
C ARG A 95 21.09 1.68 -1.22
N ALA A 96 22.22 1.56 -0.57
CA ALA A 96 22.33 0.75 0.65
C ALA A 96 21.45 1.28 1.79
N GLU A 97 21.43 2.59 2.00
CA GLU A 97 20.54 3.26 2.97
C GLU A 97 19.08 3.01 2.65
N LEU A 98 18.67 3.27 1.40
CA LEU A 98 17.26 3.17 0.97
C LEU A 98 16.78 1.72 0.99
N LYS A 99 17.63 0.76 0.59
CA LYS A 99 17.37 -0.68 0.69
C LYS A 99 17.14 -1.10 2.14
N GLY A 100 18.04 -0.71 3.05
CA GLY A 100 17.93 -1.07 4.46
C GLY A 100 16.64 -0.53 5.09
N ARG A 101 16.23 0.70 4.74
CA ARG A 101 14.97 1.28 5.20
C ARG A 101 13.75 0.55 4.65
N LEU A 102 13.75 0.17 3.37
CA LEU A 102 12.69 -0.64 2.79
C LEU A 102 12.56 -1.99 3.48
N GLN A 103 13.69 -2.69 3.68
CA GLN A 103 13.71 -3.97 4.39
C GLN A 103 13.19 -3.84 5.81
N SER A 104 13.59 -2.78 6.55
CA SER A 104 13.07 -2.53 7.88
C SER A 104 11.55 -2.33 7.91
N LEU A 105 10.98 -1.65 6.89
CA LEU A 105 9.52 -1.51 6.78
C LEU A 105 8.85 -2.87 6.54
N MET A 106 9.43 -3.75 5.73
CA MET A 106 8.90 -5.09 5.49
C MET A 106 9.01 -5.98 6.72
N ASP A 107 10.20 -6.06 7.31
CA ASP A 107 10.53 -7.07 8.32
C ASP A 107 10.03 -6.68 9.73
N VAL A 108 10.00 -5.37 10.04
CA VAL A 108 9.68 -4.86 11.38
C VAL A 108 8.28 -4.26 11.44
N ARG A 109 7.82 -3.62 10.34
CA ARG A 109 6.55 -2.89 10.31
C ARG A 109 5.48 -3.60 9.45
N ASN A 110 5.76 -4.82 9.00
CA ASN A 110 4.84 -5.66 8.23
C ASN A 110 4.26 -4.99 6.97
N VAL A 111 5.02 -4.06 6.34
CA VAL A 111 4.61 -3.41 5.09
C VAL A 111 4.68 -4.43 3.95
N LYS A 112 3.58 -4.62 3.24
CA LYS A 112 3.51 -5.50 2.07
C LYS A 112 4.01 -4.77 0.84
N VAL A 113 5.04 -5.32 0.19
CA VAL A 113 5.69 -4.66 -0.95
C VAL A 113 5.49 -5.45 -2.22
N HIS A 114 5.06 -4.76 -3.28
CA HIS A 114 4.77 -5.36 -4.59
C HIS A 114 5.55 -4.67 -5.69
N LEU A 115 6.07 -5.46 -6.63
CA LEU A 115 6.67 -4.97 -7.87
C LEU A 115 5.85 -5.43 -9.07
N CYS A 116 5.56 -4.51 -9.99
CA CYS A 116 4.94 -4.83 -11.27
C CYS A 116 5.85 -5.76 -12.11
N ASP A 117 5.45 -7.02 -12.28
CA ASP A 117 6.22 -8.01 -13.03
C ASP A 117 6.31 -7.67 -14.52
N LYS A 118 5.29 -7.00 -15.07
CA LYS A 118 5.35 -6.47 -16.43
C LYS A 118 6.51 -5.49 -16.59
N THR A 119 6.68 -4.53 -15.66
CA THR A 119 7.80 -3.59 -15.68
C THR A 119 9.16 -4.30 -15.57
N ARG A 120 9.27 -5.30 -14.69
CA ARG A 120 10.48 -6.12 -14.53
C ARG A 120 10.80 -6.89 -15.83
N GLY A 121 9.78 -7.53 -16.42
CA GLY A 121 9.93 -8.33 -17.63
C GLY A 121 10.32 -7.50 -18.87
N GLU A 122 9.82 -6.26 -18.97
CA GLU A 122 10.17 -5.34 -20.09
C GLU A 122 11.66 -5.06 -20.20
N VAL A 123 12.41 -5.12 -19.10
CA VAL A 123 13.87 -4.90 -19.08
C VAL A 123 14.67 -6.20 -18.89
N GLY A 124 14.00 -7.35 -18.85
CA GLY A 124 14.64 -8.65 -18.70
C GLY A 124 15.34 -8.86 -17.35
N LEU A 125 14.96 -8.12 -16.30
CA LEU A 125 15.54 -8.33 -14.97
C LEU A 125 15.13 -9.69 -14.42
N ASP A 126 16.12 -10.54 -14.07
CA ASP A 126 15.85 -11.83 -13.46
C ASP A 126 15.10 -11.66 -12.12
N PRO A 127 14.01 -12.43 -11.86
CA PRO A 127 13.28 -12.37 -10.59
C PRO A 127 14.17 -12.53 -9.34
N SER A 128 15.23 -13.33 -9.42
CA SER A 128 16.18 -13.54 -8.30
C SER A 128 16.99 -12.30 -7.92
N LYS A 129 17.03 -11.29 -8.79
CA LYS A 129 17.69 -10.00 -8.52
C LYS A 129 16.80 -8.98 -7.83
N VAL A 130 15.51 -9.25 -7.70
CA VAL A 130 14.59 -8.44 -6.91
C VAL A 130 14.85 -8.72 -5.43
N TYR A 131 14.79 -7.67 -4.60
CA TYR A 131 15.02 -7.84 -3.16
C TYR A 131 14.05 -8.86 -2.55
N SER A 132 14.56 -9.69 -1.65
CA SER A 132 13.75 -10.68 -0.93
C SER A 132 12.60 -10.01 -0.18
N GLY A 133 11.45 -10.68 -0.13
CA GLY A 133 10.24 -10.17 0.52
C GLY A 133 9.35 -9.31 -0.38
N ILE A 134 9.81 -8.90 -1.57
CA ILE A 134 8.99 -8.19 -2.56
C ILE A 134 8.19 -9.21 -3.39
N GLU A 135 6.88 -9.06 -3.39
CA GLU A 135 5.97 -9.88 -4.19
C GLU A 135 5.91 -9.37 -5.64
N LEU A 136 6.09 -10.26 -6.61
CA LEU A 136 5.86 -9.93 -8.01
C LEU A 136 4.36 -10.00 -8.31
N THR A 137 3.77 -8.90 -8.77
CA THR A 137 2.37 -8.84 -9.19
C THR A 137 2.28 -8.69 -10.71
N PRO A 138 1.41 -9.42 -11.41
CA PRO A 138 1.32 -9.38 -12.88
C PRO A 138 1.16 -7.97 -13.44
N SER A 139 0.43 -7.09 -12.73
CA SER A 139 0.25 -5.69 -13.08
C SER A 139 0.17 -4.83 -11.83
N GLY A 140 1.13 -3.92 -11.64
CA GLY A 140 1.13 -3.02 -10.49
C GLY A 140 -0.06 -2.08 -10.46
N VAL A 141 -0.49 -1.56 -11.62
CA VAL A 141 -1.68 -0.69 -11.68
C VAL A 141 -2.98 -1.45 -11.37
N ALA A 142 -3.08 -2.72 -11.79
CA ALA A 142 -4.21 -3.56 -11.42
C ALA A 142 -4.20 -3.88 -9.91
N LYS A 143 -3.02 -4.15 -9.32
CA LYS A 143 -2.87 -4.37 -7.88
C LYS A 143 -3.37 -3.15 -7.09
N ILE A 144 -2.98 -1.93 -7.50
CA ILE A 144 -3.47 -0.69 -6.87
C ILE A 144 -4.99 -0.58 -6.98
N ALA A 145 -5.56 -0.84 -8.16
CA ALA A 145 -7.01 -0.76 -8.37
C ALA A 145 -7.76 -1.78 -7.48
N ILE A 146 -7.24 -3.01 -7.37
CA ILE A 146 -7.80 -4.04 -6.49
C ILE A 146 -7.76 -3.58 -5.03
N LEU A 147 -6.60 -3.13 -4.55
CA LEU A 147 -6.47 -2.63 -3.17
C LEU A 147 -7.44 -1.47 -2.89
N GLN A 148 -7.61 -0.54 -3.85
CA GLN A 148 -8.59 0.54 -3.69
C GLN A 148 -10.03 0.00 -3.60
N SER A 149 -10.38 -1.05 -4.35
CA SER A 149 -11.70 -1.68 -4.25
C SER A 149 -11.92 -2.43 -2.92
N GLU A 150 -10.83 -2.77 -2.24
CA GLU A 150 -10.79 -3.38 -0.91
C GLU A 150 -10.73 -2.34 0.24
N GLY A 151 -10.91 -1.05 -0.09
CA GLY A 151 -10.97 0.04 0.88
C GLY A 151 -9.64 0.71 1.20
N PHE A 152 -8.54 0.40 0.48
CA PHE A 152 -7.26 1.07 0.70
C PHE A 152 -7.27 2.52 0.18
N ALA A 153 -6.89 3.46 1.04
CA ALA A 153 -6.62 4.84 0.65
C ALA A 153 -5.36 4.90 -0.23
N TYR A 154 -5.46 5.54 -1.39
CA TYR A 154 -4.32 5.72 -2.30
C TYR A 154 -3.50 6.94 -1.92
N LEU A 155 -2.19 6.75 -1.72
CA LEU A 155 -1.24 7.83 -1.47
C LEU A 155 -0.07 7.79 -2.46
N LYS A 156 0.34 9.00 -2.88
CA LYS A 156 1.51 9.21 -3.72
C LYS A 156 2.25 10.46 -3.25
N ILE A 157 3.47 10.30 -2.78
CA ILE A 157 4.31 11.41 -2.34
C ILE A 157 4.89 12.11 -3.57
N GLN A 158 4.77 13.43 -3.63
CA GLN A 158 5.21 14.25 -4.77
C GLN A 158 6.28 15.25 -4.36
#